data_97e8a98f0f1b188669f986a07355b145
#
_entry.id   97e8a98f0f1b188669f986a07355b145
#
_cell.length_a   1.000
_cell.length_b   1.000
_cell.length_c   1.000
_cell.angle_alpha   90.00
_cell.angle_beta   90.00
_cell.angle_gamma   90.00
#
_symmetry.space_group_name_H-M   'P 1'
#
loop_
_entity.id
_entity.type
_entity.pdbx_description
1 polymer ?
#
loop_
_entity_poly.entity_id
_entity_poly.type
_entity_poly.pdbx_seq_one_letter_code
_entity_poly.pdbx_strand_id
1 'polypeptide(L)'
;RNLYDIPLLESPGIYELNPLHDSTNYAYRIRSPYTDNQYFIVEYRYKQGLYESTTPGNDNGLLVYRINTCCSGNAQGPPDEVYIYRPNGDADTNGNLGQAIFSSDVGRTKINDQTNPSAFLYPGNLGGGNTCNDTDGCNGGLYIKDISSAGETITFKYMNVFLNAALTDMINDTDGDGILNPGEEATLSFVIENTSLDGFAYALTADLEDNDYFDVISDEVFIE
;
A
#
# COMPACT_ATOMS: atom_id res chain seq x y z
N ARG A 1 -12.96 -11.90 14.85
CA ARG A 1 -11.48 -11.91 14.89
C ARG A 1 -10.99 -10.48 15.10
N ASN A 2 -9.91 -10.34 15.85
CA ASN A 2 -9.33 -9.03 16.10
C ASN A 2 -8.40 -8.67 14.92
N LEU A 3 -8.75 -7.65 14.15
CA LEU A 3 -7.95 -7.19 12.99
C LEU A 3 -6.54 -6.70 13.39
N TYR A 4 -6.32 -6.41 14.66
CA TYR A 4 -5.00 -6.01 15.17
C TYR A 4 -4.00 -7.17 15.30
N ASP A 5 -4.48 -8.41 15.29
CA ASP A 5 -3.63 -9.61 15.40
C ASP A 5 -3.14 -10.13 14.02
N ILE A 6 -3.56 -9.49 12.92
CA ILE A 6 -3.10 -9.84 11.58
C ILE A 6 -1.68 -9.30 11.37
N PRO A 7 -0.70 -10.15 11.03
CA PRO A 7 0.69 -9.73 10.82
C PRO A 7 0.81 -8.66 9.74
N LEU A 8 1.69 -7.69 9.98
CA LEU A 8 2.03 -6.65 9.02
C LEU A 8 3.11 -7.16 8.05
N LEU A 9 2.90 -6.99 6.76
CA LEU A 9 3.97 -7.13 5.77
C LEU A 9 4.78 -5.84 5.72
N GLU A 10 6.05 -5.93 6.09
CA GLU A 10 6.97 -4.79 6.14
C GLU A 10 7.98 -4.80 4.99
N SER A 11 8.21 -5.94 4.36
CA SER A 11 9.25 -6.09 3.36
C SER A 11 8.73 -6.71 2.06
N PRO A 12 9.28 -6.35 0.90
CA PRO A 12 9.00 -7.06 -0.35
C PRO A 12 9.43 -8.52 -0.23
N GLY A 13 8.71 -9.39 -0.92
CA GLY A 13 9.04 -10.82 -0.90
C GLY A 13 7.94 -11.70 -1.44
N ILE A 14 8.21 -13.00 -1.46
CA ILE A 14 7.21 -14.02 -1.75
C ILE A 14 6.63 -14.48 -0.43
N TYR A 15 5.30 -14.47 -0.36
CA TYR A 15 4.54 -14.84 0.81
C TYR A 15 3.58 -15.97 0.48
N GLU A 16 3.31 -16.79 1.48
CA GLU A 16 2.36 -17.90 1.40
C GLU A 16 1.26 -17.69 2.43
N LEU A 17 0.03 -18.06 2.09
CA LEU A 17 -1.10 -18.05 2.99
C LEU A 17 -1.77 -19.42 3.04
N ASN A 18 -2.15 -19.83 4.24
CA ASN A 18 -3.06 -20.93 4.48
C ASN A 18 -4.52 -20.47 4.30
N PRO A 19 -5.44 -21.37 4.02
CA PRO A 19 -6.86 -21.06 3.98
C PRO A 19 -7.36 -20.42 5.28
N LEU A 20 -8.34 -19.52 5.19
CA LEU A 20 -8.89 -18.78 6.33
C LEU A 20 -9.40 -19.68 7.48
N HIS A 21 -9.79 -20.91 7.19
CA HIS A 21 -10.22 -21.86 8.22
C HIS A 21 -9.08 -22.40 9.08
N ASP A 22 -7.84 -22.28 8.64
CA ASP A 22 -6.67 -22.57 9.44
C ASP A 22 -6.49 -21.50 10.53
N SER A 23 -5.84 -21.86 11.61
CA SER A 23 -5.67 -20.95 12.74
C SER A 23 -4.49 -20.00 12.58
N THR A 24 -3.60 -20.26 11.62
CA THR A 24 -2.34 -19.53 11.44
C THR A 24 -2.11 -19.15 9.99
N ASN A 25 -1.41 -18.04 9.78
CA ASN A 25 -0.91 -17.57 8.48
C ASN A 25 -1.99 -17.50 7.37
N TYR A 26 -3.18 -17.02 7.70
CA TYR A 26 -4.31 -16.93 6.78
C TYR A 26 -4.51 -15.55 6.17
N ALA A 27 -3.86 -14.53 6.70
CA ALA A 27 -3.97 -13.14 6.24
C ALA A 27 -2.74 -12.31 6.60
N TYR A 28 -2.51 -11.26 5.84
CA TYR A 28 -1.56 -10.20 6.12
C TYR A 28 -2.21 -8.83 6.03
N ARG A 29 -1.71 -7.89 6.84
CA ARG A 29 -2.01 -6.48 6.74
C ARG A 29 -0.89 -5.76 5.98
N ILE A 30 -1.24 -4.80 5.13
CA ILE A 30 -0.31 -4.00 4.34
C ILE A 30 -0.68 -2.53 4.52
N ARG A 31 0.28 -1.69 4.84
CA ARG A 31 0.07 -0.24 4.95
C ARG A 31 0.00 0.38 3.56
N SER A 32 -0.78 1.46 3.45
CA SER A 32 -0.62 2.38 2.32
C SER A 32 0.52 3.35 2.63
N PRO A 33 1.35 3.71 1.66
CA PRO A 33 2.35 4.77 1.85
C PRO A 33 1.74 6.17 1.90
N TYR A 34 0.46 6.33 1.52
CA TYR A 34 -0.20 7.62 1.36
C TYR A 34 -1.10 8.00 2.54
N THR A 35 -1.37 7.11 3.49
CA THR A 35 -2.28 7.36 4.60
C THR A 35 -2.14 6.35 5.72
N ASP A 36 -2.29 6.80 6.97
CA ASP A 36 -2.44 5.92 8.12
C ASP A 36 -3.91 5.54 8.39
N ASN A 37 -4.85 6.22 7.75
CA ASN A 37 -6.29 6.02 7.96
C ASN A 37 -6.85 4.85 7.16
N GLN A 38 -6.17 4.44 6.09
CA GLN A 38 -6.60 3.32 5.26
C GLN A 38 -5.43 2.35 5.05
N TYR A 39 -5.72 1.08 5.09
CA TYR A 39 -4.75 0.01 4.89
C TYR A 39 -5.40 -1.19 4.21
N PHE A 40 -4.59 -2.11 3.74
CA PHE A 40 -5.05 -3.28 3.02
C PHE A 40 -4.94 -4.53 3.87
N ILE A 41 -5.82 -5.49 3.60
CA ILE A 41 -5.71 -6.85 4.09
C ILE A 41 -5.77 -7.78 2.87
N VAL A 42 -4.91 -8.77 2.87
CA VAL A 42 -4.93 -9.89 1.95
C VAL A 42 -5.16 -11.16 2.75
N GLU A 43 -6.17 -11.95 2.37
CA GLU A 43 -6.48 -13.23 3.00
C GLU A 43 -6.73 -14.30 1.95
N TYR A 44 -6.50 -15.57 2.32
CA TYR A 44 -6.78 -16.68 1.44
C TYR A 44 -8.12 -17.33 1.74
N ARG A 45 -8.99 -17.34 0.74
CA ARG A 45 -10.31 -17.98 0.78
C ARG A 45 -10.27 -19.26 -0.04
N TYR A 46 -10.53 -20.37 0.64
CA TYR A 46 -10.59 -21.71 0.04
C TYR A 46 -11.89 -22.36 0.45
N LYS A 47 -12.73 -22.69 -0.54
CA LYS A 47 -14.10 -23.16 -0.32
C LYS A 47 -14.15 -24.60 0.17
N GLN A 48 -13.59 -24.82 1.35
CA GLN A 48 -13.67 -26.08 2.09
C GLN A 48 -14.14 -25.84 3.52
N GLY A 49 -14.70 -26.89 4.12
CA GLY A 49 -15.18 -26.81 5.49
C GLY A 49 -16.56 -26.16 5.63
N LEU A 50 -17.03 -26.08 6.87
CA LEU A 50 -18.42 -25.75 7.19
C LEU A 50 -18.80 -24.31 6.84
N TYR A 51 -17.86 -23.36 7.00
CA TYR A 51 -18.16 -21.94 6.84
C TYR A 51 -17.75 -21.39 5.49
N GLU A 52 -16.65 -21.87 4.92
CA GLU A 52 -16.12 -21.33 3.65
C GLU A 52 -16.86 -21.90 2.42
N SER A 53 -17.43 -23.09 2.51
CA SER A 53 -18.17 -23.70 1.40
C SER A 53 -19.40 -22.91 0.92
N THR A 54 -19.93 -22.04 1.78
CA THR A 54 -21.14 -21.24 1.49
C THR A 54 -20.85 -19.75 1.21
N THR A 55 -19.58 -19.35 1.19
CA THR A 55 -19.23 -17.96 0.87
C THR A 55 -19.61 -17.60 -0.58
N PRO A 56 -20.01 -16.35 -0.86
CA PRO A 56 -20.32 -15.90 -2.21
C PRO A 56 -19.17 -16.08 -3.20
N GLY A 57 -19.52 -16.21 -4.48
CA GLY A 57 -18.57 -16.47 -5.57
C GLY A 57 -18.33 -17.97 -5.76
N ASN A 58 -17.69 -18.38 -6.85
CA ASN A 58 -17.47 -19.78 -7.19
C ASN A 58 -16.00 -20.21 -7.06
N ASP A 59 -15.10 -19.26 -6.90
CA ASP A 59 -13.66 -19.46 -7.03
C ASP A 59 -12.94 -19.45 -5.68
N ASN A 60 -11.75 -20.04 -5.67
CA ASN A 60 -10.79 -19.98 -4.57
C ASN A 60 -9.67 -19.01 -4.92
N GLY A 61 -9.08 -18.36 -3.92
CA GLY A 61 -7.98 -17.43 -4.13
C GLY A 61 -7.85 -16.38 -3.05
N LEU A 62 -7.04 -15.38 -3.31
CA LEU A 62 -6.90 -14.23 -2.42
C LEU A 62 -8.13 -13.32 -2.52
N LEU A 63 -8.58 -12.85 -1.37
CA LEU A 63 -9.37 -11.63 -1.26
C LEU A 63 -8.45 -10.50 -0.81
N VAL A 64 -8.58 -9.35 -1.47
CA VAL A 64 -7.90 -8.13 -1.09
C VAL A 64 -8.95 -7.09 -0.75
N TYR A 65 -8.83 -6.47 0.42
CA TYR A 65 -9.75 -5.43 0.84
C TYR A 65 -9.05 -4.29 1.56
N ARG A 66 -9.68 -3.13 1.47
CA ARG A 66 -9.27 -1.92 2.18
C ARG A 66 -10.08 -1.79 3.45
N ILE A 67 -9.40 -1.42 4.52
CA ILE A 67 -10.01 -0.94 5.77
C ILE A 67 -9.85 0.57 5.82
N ASN A 68 -10.94 1.28 6.07
CA ASN A 68 -10.96 2.73 6.27
C ASN A 68 -11.36 3.01 7.73
N THR A 69 -10.40 3.41 8.55
CA THR A 69 -10.61 3.63 9.99
C THR A 69 -11.39 4.90 10.32
N CYS A 70 -11.60 5.78 9.32
CA CYS A 70 -12.44 6.97 9.48
C CYS A 70 -13.94 6.64 9.45
N CYS A 71 -14.31 5.41 9.09
CA CYS A 71 -15.71 4.98 8.98
C CYS A 71 -16.03 3.94 10.04
N SER A 72 -17.32 3.77 10.32
CA SER A 72 -17.82 2.75 11.24
C SER A 72 -18.95 1.97 10.55
N GLY A 73 -18.58 0.80 10.02
CA GLY A 73 -19.47 -0.06 9.25
C GLY A 73 -19.72 0.44 7.82
N ASN A 74 -20.44 -0.36 7.05
CA ASN A 74 -20.75 -0.12 5.64
C ASN A 74 -22.20 0.32 5.39
N ALA A 75 -23.02 0.43 6.45
CA ALA A 75 -24.47 0.61 6.30
C ALA A 75 -24.87 1.93 5.63
N GLN A 76 -23.98 2.92 5.64
CA GLN A 76 -24.19 4.26 5.08
C GLN A 76 -23.12 4.65 4.06
N GLY A 77 -22.31 3.68 3.64
CA GLY A 77 -21.29 3.91 2.63
C GLY A 77 -21.86 4.25 1.25
N PRO A 78 -21.03 4.69 0.32
CA PRO A 78 -19.66 5.11 0.52
C PRO A 78 -19.54 6.40 1.36
N PRO A 79 -18.46 6.60 2.15
CA PRO A 79 -17.32 5.70 2.29
C PRO A 79 -17.60 4.47 3.15
N ASP A 80 -17.09 3.32 2.71
CA ASP A 80 -17.18 2.06 3.44
C ASP A 80 -16.00 1.88 4.40
N GLU A 81 -16.26 1.32 5.60
CA GLU A 81 -15.20 0.86 6.50
C GLU A 81 -14.42 -0.30 5.86
N VAL A 82 -15.13 -1.23 5.24
CA VAL A 82 -14.53 -2.41 4.58
C VAL A 82 -14.95 -2.44 3.12
N TYR A 83 -13.98 -2.31 2.21
CA TYR A 83 -14.21 -2.44 0.77
C TYR A 83 -13.43 -3.64 0.22
N ILE A 84 -14.13 -4.58 -0.40
CA ILE A 84 -13.53 -5.74 -1.10
C ILE A 84 -13.24 -5.33 -2.54
N TYR A 85 -11.97 -5.39 -2.95
CA TYR A 85 -11.57 -5.09 -4.33
C TYR A 85 -12.15 -6.10 -5.31
N ARG A 86 -12.77 -5.61 -6.37
CA ARG A 86 -13.51 -6.39 -7.36
C ARG A 86 -13.53 -5.73 -8.72
N PRO A 87 -13.57 -6.49 -9.82
CA PRO A 87 -13.59 -5.92 -11.16
C PRO A 87 -14.68 -4.87 -11.37
N ASN A 88 -14.33 -3.79 -12.03
CA ASN A 88 -15.19 -2.64 -12.34
C ASN A 88 -15.75 -1.94 -11.10
N GLY A 89 -15.08 -2.08 -9.95
CA GLY A 89 -15.38 -1.34 -8.74
C GLY A 89 -14.32 -0.27 -8.46
N ASP A 90 -14.77 0.88 -8.00
CA ASP A 90 -13.97 2.03 -7.59
C ASP A 90 -14.60 2.70 -6.35
N ALA A 91 -14.24 3.94 -6.03
CA ALA A 91 -14.78 4.65 -4.87
C ALA A 91 -16.29 4.90 -4.96
N ASP A 92 -16.84 5.04 -6.16
CA ASP A 92 -18.24 5.37 -6.42
C ASP A 92 -19.03 4.22 -7.03
N THR A 93 -18.36 3.25 -7.61
CA THR A 93 -18.97 2.13 -8.35
C THR A 93 -18.80 0.81 -7.62
N ASN A 94 -19.89 0.08 -7.47
CA ASN A 94 -19.87 -1.18 -6.71
C ASN A 94 -19.09 -2.33 -7.36
N GLY A 95 -19.00 -2.39 -8.69
CA GLY A 95 -18.34 -3.48 -9.39
C GLY A 95 -19.00 -4.86 -9.17
N ASN A 96 -18.28 -5.94 -9.50
CA ASN A 96 -18.79 -7.31 -9.41
C ASN A 96 -18.17 -8.10 -8.25
N LEU A 97 -18.85 -8.10 -7.12
CA LEU A 97 -18.40 -8.81 -5.91
C LEU A 97 -18.24 -10.33 -6.12
N GLY A 98 -19.03 -10.94 -6.97
CA GLY A 98 -18.92 -12.37 -7.29
C GLY A 98 -17.60 -12.74 -7.98
N GLN A 99 -16.85 -11.75 -8.45
CA GLN A 99 -15.56 -11.90 -9.11
C GLN A 99 -14.39 -11.32 -8.30
N ALA A 100 -14.54 -11.14 -7.00
CA ALA A 100 -13.53 -10.46 -6.16
C ALA A 100 -12.25 -11.30 -5.91
N ILE A 101 -12.25 -12.57 -6.28
CA ILE A 101 -11.12 -13.48 -6.04
C ILE A 101 -9.97 -13.22 -7.02
N PHE A 102 -8.75 -13.25 -6.49
CA PHE A 102 -7.49 -13.19 -7.26
C PHE A 102 -6.79 -14.54 -7.18
N SER A 103 -6.53 -15.15 -8.30
CA SER A 103 -5.68 -16.34 -8.47
C SER A 103 -5.34 -16.52 -9.95
N SER A 104 -4.34 -17.35 -10.25
CA SER A 104 -4.04 -17.71 -11.63
C SER A 104 -5.17 -18.53 -12.27
N ASP A 105 -5.96 -19.24 -11.48
CA ASP A 105 -7.10 -20.05 -11.97
C ASP A 105 -8.20 -19.18 -12.61
N VAL A 106 -8.34 -17.94 -12.15
CA VAL A 106 -9.29 -16.95 -12.71
C VAL A 106 -8.62 -15.87 -13.55
N GLY A 107 -7.33 -16.02 -13.84
CA GLY A 107 -6.56 -15.09 -14.67
C GLY A 107 -6.27 -13.72 -14.02
N ARG A 108 -6.52 -13.56 -12.72
CA ARG A 108 -6.19 -12.35 -11.96
C ARG A 108 -5.02 -12.60 -11.02
N THR A 109 -3.82 -12.36 -11.53
CA THR A 109 -2.55 -12.68 -10.86
C THR A 109 -1.87 -11.47 -10.24
N LYS A 110 -2.50 -10.28 -10.30
CA LYS A 110 -1.94 -9.04 -9.74
C LYS A 110 -3.04 -8.05 -9.35
N ILE A 111 -2.70 -7.18 -8.38
CA ILE A 111 -3.43 -5.96 -8.05
C ILE A 111 -2.44 -4.84 -7.72
N ASN A 112 -2.64 -3.68 -8.33
CA ASN A 112 -1.93 -2.44 -8.07
C ASN A 112 -2.79 -1.24 -8.50
N ASP A 113 -2.25 -0.04 -8.46
CA ASP A 113 -2.98 1.19 -8.82
C ASP A 113 -3.39 1.27 -10.30
N GLN A 114 -2.86 0.41 -11.18
CA GLN A 114 -3.12 0.40 -12.62
C GLN A 114 -3.93 -0.82 -13.10
N THR A 115 -4.35 -1.69 -12.19
CA THR A 115 -5.14 -2.88 -12.54
C THR A 115 -6.65 -2.61 -12.50
N ASN A 116 -7.45 -3.56 -12.95
CA ASN A 116 -8.90 -3.57 -12.73
C ASN A 116 -9.28 -4.82 -11.91
N PRO A 117 -9.66 -4.65 -10.59
CA PRO A 117 -9.75 -3.37 -9.88
C PRO A 117 -8.38 -2.73 -9.64
N SER A 118 -8.33 -1.40 -9.54
CA SER A 118 -7.18 -0.68 -9.00
C SER A 118 -7.14 -0.82 -7.47
N ALA A 119 -5.96 -0.68 -6.88
CA ALA A 119 -5.77 -0.70 -5.43
C ALA A 119 -6.05 0.68 -4.81
N PHE A 120 -7.20 1.27 -5.10
CA PHE A 120 -7.52 2.64 -4.74
C PHE A 120 -7.78 2.85 -3.24
N LEU A 121 -7.51 4.08 -2.77
CA LEU A 121 -7.98 4.62 -1.49
C LEU A 121 -9.25 5.44 -1.68
N TYR A 122 -10.09 5.52 -0.65
CA TYR A 122 -11.26 6.39 -0.69
C TYR A 122 -10.82 7.86 -0.53
N PRO A 123 -11.20 8.75 -1.47
CA PRO A 123 -10.90 10.18 -1.40
C PRO A 123 -11.47 10.83 -0.14
N GLY A 124 -10.83 11.88 0.37
CA GLY A 124 -11.29 12.64 1.52
C GLY A 124 -11.00 12.04 2.90
N ASN A 125 -10.59 10.77 2.98
CA ASN A 125 -10.27 10.10 4.24
C ASN A 125 -8.78 9.73 4.34
N LEU A 126 -7.89 10.49 3.68
CA LEU A 126 -6.46 10.20 3.66
C LEU A 126 -5.76 10.64 4.95
N GLY A 127 -6.20 11.72 5.59
CA GLY A 127 -5.54 12.25 6.78
C GLY A 127 -4.22 12.96 6.46
N GLY A 128 -3.57 13.54 7.48
CA GLY A 128 -2.24 14.14 7.36
C GLY A 128 -2.11 15.31 6.37
N GLY A 129 -3.23 15.91 5.93
CA GLY A 129 -3.21 16.94 4.88
C GLY A 129 -3.15 16.40 3.46
N ASN A 130 -3.04 15.10 3.28
CA ASN A 130 -3.05 14.47 1.97
C ASN A 130 -4.43 14.61 1.31
N THR A 131 -4.45 15.12 0.10
CA THR A 131 -5.66 15.29 -0.69
C THR A 131 -5.49 14.63 -2.05
N CYS A 132 -6.58 14.07 -2.54
CA CYS A 132 -6.67 13.57 -3.90
C CYS A 132 -8.06 13.96 -4.40
N ASN A 133 -8.11 14.49 -5.60
CA ASN A 133 -9.34 14.99 -6.22
C ASN A 133 -9.93 14.01 -7.25
N ASP A 134 -9.41 12.79 -7.27
CA ASP A 134 -9.90 11.75 -8.17
C ASP A 134 -11.17 11.10 -7.57
N THR A 135 -12.28 11.19 -8.27
CA THR A 135 -13.58 10.65 -7.84
C THR A 135 -13.60 9.13 -7.87
N ASP A 136 -12.80 8.52 -8.74
CA ASP A 136 -12.73 7.05 -8.90
C ASP A 136 -11.86 6.40 -7.83
N GLY A 137 -11.11 7.21 -7.07
CA GLY A 137 -10.24 6.78 -5.98
C GLY A 137 -8.79 7.21 -6.18
N CYS A 138 -8.11 7.39 -5.08
CA CYS A 138 -6.69 7.77 -5.04
C CYS A 138 -5.80 6.55 -5.15
N ASN A 139 -4.58 6.71 -5.65
CA ASN A 139 -3.60 5.62 -5.62
C ASN A 139 -3.41 5.08 -4.20
N GLY A 140 -3.40 3.76 -4.06
CA GLY A 140 -3.25 3.09 -2.77
C GLY A 140 -1.83 2.69 -2.44
N GLY A 141 -0.98 2.56 -3.45
CA GLY A 141 0.40 2.13 -3.30
C GLY A 141 0.55 0.63 -3.00
N LEU A 142 -0.52 -0.16 -3.07
CA LEU A 142 -0.45 -1.60 -2.96
C LEU A 142 0.09 -2.19 -4.26
N TYR A 143 1.04 -3.12 -4.16
CA TYR A 143 1.44 -3.92 -5.31
C TYR A 143 1.64 -5.38 -4.91
N ILE A 144 0.71 -6.21 -5.34
CA ILE A 144 0.77 -7.68 -5.26
C ILE A 144 0.77 -8.23 -6.68
N LYS A 145 1.64 -9.20 -6.95
CA LYS A 145 1.72 -9.89 -8.24
C LYS A 145 2.08 -11.36 -8.09
N ASP A 146 2.16 -12.07 -9.20
CA ASP A 146 2.55 -13.48 -9.26
C ASP A 146 1.71 -14.36 -8.34
N ILE A 147 0.39 -14.04 -8.24
CA ILE A 147 -0.54 -14.81 -7.42
C ILE A 147 -0.72 -16.18 -8.08
N SER A 148 -0.43 -17.23 -7.32
CA SER A 148 -0.50 -18.61 -7.77
C SER A 148 -1.93 -19.12 -8.00
N SER A 149 -2.06 -20.37 -8.43
CA SER A 149 -3.30 -21.12 -8.33
C SER A 149 -3.66 -21.39 -6.87
N ALA A 150 -4.95 -21.57 -6.63
CA ALA A 150 -5.46 -21.95 -5.31
C ALA A 150 -5.21 -23.45 -5.07
N GLY A 151 -4.68 -23.79 -3.91
CA GLY A 151 -4.34 -25.15 -3.46
C GLY A 151 -4.45 -25.32 -1.97
N GLU A 152 -3.63 -26.17 -1.39
CA GLU A 152 -3.49 -26.28 0.08
C GLU A 152 -3.03 -24.96 0.67
N THR A 153 -2.20 -24.23 -0.09
CA THR A 153 -1.77 -22.86 0.20
C THR A 153 -1.90 -22.02 -1.07
N ILE A 154 -1.75 -20.70 -0.95
CA ILE A 154 -1.60 -19.79 -2.07
C ILE A 154 -0.40 -18.90 -1.86
N THR A 155 0.38 -18.66 -2.91
CA THR A 155 1.53 -17.76 -2.86
C THR A 155 1.28 -16.50 -3.67
N PHE A 156 1.93 -15.42 -3.26
CA PHE A 156 1.95 -14.15 -3.99
C PHE A 156 3.26 -13.41 -3.71
N LYS A 157 3.63 -12.52 -4.61
CA LYS A 157 4.74 -11.60 -4.39
C LYS A 157 4.20 -10.22 -3.98
N TYR A 158 4.62 -9.76 -2.81
CA TYR A 158 4.40 -8.39 -2.37
C TYR A 158 5.58 -7.54 -2.80
N MET A 159 5.27 -6.41 -3.40
CA MET A 159 6.23 -5.42 -3.86
C MET A 159 5.95 -4.12 -3.10
N ASN A 160 7.00 -3.48 -2.66
CA ASN A 160 6.91 -2.11 -2.16
C ASN A 160 8.12 -1.34 -2.67
N VAL A 161 7.96 -0.05 -2.87
CA VAL A 161 9.09 0.82 -3.16
C VAL A 161 9.61 1.30 -1.81
N PHE A 162 10.79 0.85 -1.42
CA PHE A 162 11.50 1.37 -0.26
C PHE A 162 12.56 2.34 -0.74
N LEU A 163 12.41 3.58 -0.33
CA LEU A 163 13.40 4.61 -0.56
C LEU A 163 14.17 4.83 0.74
N ASN A 164 15.47 4.84 0.62
CA ASN A 164 16.37 5.26 1.69
C ASN A 164 16.96 6.61 1.29
N ALA A 165 16.80 7.62 2.12
CA ALA A 165 17.44 8.91 1.94
C ALA A 165 18.57 9.03 2.97
N ALA A 166 19.77 9.30 2.50
CA ALA A 166 20.93 9.50 3.35
C ALA A 166 21.63 10.81 2.98
N LEU A 167 21.91 11.63 3.98
CA LEU A 167 22.81 12.78 3.82
C LEU A 167 24.21 12.22 3.49
N THR A 168 24.76 12.63 2.37
CA THR A 168 26.06 12.15 1.89
C THR A 168 27.15 13.18 2.02
N ASP A 169 26.81 14.46 1.95
CA ASP A 169 27.78 15.53 2.03
C ASP A 169 27.12 16.83 2.53
N MET A 170 27.94 17.67 3.17
CA MET A 170 27.61 19.04 3.50
C MET A 170 28.77 19.91 2.99
N ILE A 171 28.47 20.73 2.00
CA ILE A 171 29.45 21.60 1.34
C ILE A 171 29.06 23.05 1.49
N ASN A 172 30.02 23.95 1.28
CA ASN A 172 29.83 25.39 1.46
C ASN A 172 29.35 25.77 2.88
N ASP A 173 29.66 24.92 3.85
CA ASP A 173 29.53 25.23 5.26
C ASP A 173 30.40 26.45 5.60
N THR A 174 29.82 27.44 6.28
CA THR A 174 30.41 28.79 6.40
C THR A 174 31.77 28.77 7.08
N ASP A 175 31.99 27.91 8.06
CA ASP A 175 33.25 27.78 8.78
C ASP A 175 34.00 26.47 8.49
N GLY A 176 33.35 25.54 7.80
CA GLY A 176 33.93 24.30 7.32
C GLY A 176 34.16 23.23 8.38
N ASP A 177 33.47 23.31 9.51
CA ASP A 177 33.61 22.34 10.60
C ASP A 177 32.72 21.09 10.43
N GLY A 178 31.82 21.10 9.44
CA GLY A 178 30.90 20.00 9.11
C GLY A 178 29.68 19.95 10.04
N ILE A 179 29.40 21.01 10.77
CA ILE A 179 28.27 21.15 11.67
C ILE A 179 27.54 22.45 11.33
N LEU A 180 26.25 22.35 10.98
CA LEU A 180 25.45 23.54 10.73
C LEU A 180 25.07 24.22 12.04
N ASN A 181 25.73 25.34 12.35
CA ASN A 181 25.48 26.16 13.53
C ASN A 181 24.46 27.28 13.24
N PRO A 182 23.82 27.87 14.27
CA PRO A 182 22.89 28.96 14.08
C PRO A 182 23.49 30.17 13.34
N GLY A 183 22.91 30.54 12.21
CA GLY A 183 23.33 31.65 11.35
C GLY A 183 24.30 31.26 10.25
N GLU A 184 24.59 29.99 10.08
CA GLU A 184 25.38 29.45 8.97
C GLU A 184 24.50 29.01 7.80
N GLU A 185 25.12 28.97 6.64
CA GLU A 185 24.55 28.44 5.41
C GLU A 185 25.41 27.26 4.95
N ALA A 186 24.77 26.20 4.48
CA ALA A 186 25.44 25.05 3.87
C ALA A 186 24.59 24.47 2.74
N THR A 187 25.25 23.73 1.85
CA THR A 187 24.58 22.90 0.84
C THR A 187 24.59 21.47 1.30
N LEU A 188 23.41 20.88 1.44
CA LEU A 188 23.23 19.48 1.84
C LEU A 188 23.01 18.61 0.60
N SER A 189 23.80 17.55 0.48
CA SER A 189 23.66 16.56 -0.58
C SER A 189 23.04 15.27 -0.03
N PHE A 190 21.97 14.82 -0.63
CA PHE A 190 21.30 13.58 -0.26
C PHE A 190 21.39 12.58 -1.41
N VAL A 191 21.60 11.31 -1.08
CA VAL A 191 21.36 10.22 -2.02
C VAL A 191 20.05 9.55 -1.63
N ILE A 192 19.17 9.41 -2.60
CA ILE A 192 17.93 8.64 -2.47
C ILE A 192 18.14 7.34 -3.21
N GLU A 193 18.17 6.25 -2.47
CA GLU A 193 18.36 4.90 -3.00
C GLU A 193 17.03 4.14 -2.97
N ASN A 194 16.68 3.54 -4.12
CA ASN A 194 15.60 2.56 -4.18
C ASN A 194 16.14 1.20 -3.72
N THR A 195 15.87 0.85 -2.47
CA THR A 195 16.30 -0.42 -1.88
C THR A 195 15.34 -1.59 -2.16
N SER A 196 14.32 -1.37 -3.00
CA SER A 196 13.38 -2.41 -3.40
C SER A 196 14.04 -3.43 -4.30
N LEU A 197 13.78 -4.71 -4.08
CA LEU A 197 14.36 -5.80 -4.89
C LEU A 197 13.88 -5.81 -6.35
N ASP A 198 12.63 -5.42 -6.61
CA ASP A 198 12.01 -5.41 -7.94
C ASP A 198 11.01 -4.24 -8.13
N GLY A 199 11.04 -3.23 -7.28
CA GLY A 199 10.16 -2.07 -7.37
C GLY A 199 10.80 -0.94 -8.16
N PHE A 200 10.01 -0.24 -9.00
CA PHE A 200 10.45 0.99 -9.66
C PHE A 200 9.77 2.17 -8.98
N ALA A 201 10.54 3.17 -8.59
CA ALA A 201 10.01 4.46 -8.19
C ALA A 201 9.76 5.29 -9.46
N TYR A 202 8.51 5.72 -9.65
CA TYR A 202 8.13 6.62 -10.74
C TYR A 202 7.81 7.99 -10.17
N ALA A 203 8.18 9.03 -10.91
CA ALA A 203 7.85 10.42 -10.56
C ALA A 203 8.23 10.78 -9.11
N LEU A 204 9.45 10.42 -8.72
CA LEU A 204 9.97 10.74 -7.40
C LEU A 204 10.07 12.27 -7.26
N THR A 205 9.48 12.81 -6.21
CA THR A 205 9.69 14.18 -5.75
C THR A 205 10.32 14.11 -4.36
N ALA A 206 11.28 14.97 -4.11
CA ALA A 206 11.87 15.14 -2.80
C ALA A 206 11.81 16.64 -2.46
N ASP A 207 11.12 16.94 -1.38
CA ASP A 207 11.01 18.31 -0.86
C ASP A 207 11.69 18.38 0.50
N LEU A 208 12.51 19.41 0.71
CA LEU A 208 13.04 19.76 2.01
C LEU A 208 12.23 20.94 2.54
N GLU A 209 11.56 20.75 3.65
CA GLU A 209 10.69 21.76 4.24
C GLU A 209 11.40 22.54 5.33
N ASP A 210 11.09 23.85 5.43
CA ASP A 210 11.47 24.69 6.55
C ASP A 210 10.97 24.12 7.88
N ASN A 211 11.72 24.36 8.93
CA ASN A 211 11.26 24.05 10.29
C ASN A 211 11.80 25.07 11.30
N ASP A 212 11.52 24.86 12.58
CA ASP A 212 11.94 25.77 13.68
C ASP A 212 13.46 25.90 13.84
N TYR A 213 14.25 25.11 13.13
CA TYR A 213 15.71 25.04 13.29
C TYR A 213 16.49 25.50 12.05
N PHE A 214 15.88 25.44 10.87
CA PHE A 214 16.51 25.90 9.62
C PHE A 214 15.49 26.34 8.58
N ASP A 215 15.91 27.25 7.71
CA ASP A 215 15.18 27.72 6.54
C ASP A 215 15.82 27.14 5.27
N VAL A 216 15.01 26.68 4.33
CA VAL A 216 15.46 26.24 2.99
C VAL A 216 15.53 27.45 2.09
N ILE A 217 16.75 27.82 1.67
CA ILE A 217 16.99 29.01 0.82
C ILE A 217 16.71 28.68 -0.66
N SER A 218 17.05 27.47 -1.09
CA SER A 218 16.73 26.97 -2.43
C SER A 218 16.77 25.43 -2.42
N ASP A 219 15.91 24.81 -3.19
CA ASP A 219 15.88 23.40 -3.48
C ASP A 219 16.20 23.15 -4.96
N GLU A 220 17.34 22.53 -5.25
CA GLU A 220 17.67 22.04 -6.59
C GLU A 220 17.76 20.52 -6.54
N VAL A 221 16.84 19.83 -7.23
CA VAL A 221 16.84 18.37 -7.31
C VAL A 221 17.41 17.93 -8.64
N PHE A 222 18.56 17.24 -8.61
CA PHE A 222 19.11 16.53 -9.74
C PHE A 222 18.85 15.03 -9.57
N ILE A 223 18.01 14.44 -10.41
CA ILE A 223 17.77 13.00 -10.44
C ILE A 223 18.52 12.44 -11.67
N GLU A 224 19.53 11.60 -11.43
CA GLU A 224 20.27 10.88 -12.49
C GLU A 224 19.59 9.54 -12.86
#